data_2e3c0c1f43977ae8b00c33fa811d46a4
#
_entry.id   2e3c0c1f43977ae8b00c33fa811d46a4
#
_cell.length_a   1.000
_cell.length_b   1.000
_cell.length_c   1.000
_cell.angle_alpha   90.00
_cell.angle_beta   90.00
_cell.angle_gamma   90.00
#
_symmetry.space_group_name_H-M   'P 1'
#
loop_
_entity.id
_entity.type
_entity.pdbx_description
1 polymer ?
#
loop_
_entity_poly.entity_id
_entity_poly.type
_entity_poly.pdbx_seq_one_letter_code
_entity_poly.pdbx_strand_id
1 'polypeptide(L)'
;MTKTNQPIRERVLITGGGAGIGAAIATRCREAGWEPVVIDRVVGHLSGAIQADLSNPIDTERALTLALAGGPITRLVNNVGVVVPASVENQTPAEFDLAVSLNLRCALQCLQGVLPGMKEAGFGRVVNMSSRAALGKELRTAYACTKAALIGMTRVWALELGPHGITANAIGPGPIRTELFERANPPDDPRTRAIIAAVPVRRLGTPEDVANATAWLLDANTGFVTGQVLYVCGGMTVGAASI
;
A
#
# COMPACT_ATOMS: atom_id res chain seq x y z
N MET A 1 32.56 -3.13 -29.53
CA MET A 1 31.60 -3.77 -28.58
C MET A 1 30.52 -2.78 -28.30
N THR A 2 29.42 -2.84 -29.02
CA THR A 2 28.24 -2.00 -28.82
C THR A 2 27.57 -2.39 -27.52
N LYS A 3 27.65 -1.52 -26.49
CA LYS A 3 26.78 -1.64 -25.30
C LYS A 3 25.35 -1.57 -25.79
N THR A 4 24.63 -2.68 -25.74
CA THR A 4 23.18 -2.71 -25.92
C THR A 4 22.58 -1.85 -24.83
N ASN A 5 22.12 -0.66 -25.23
CA ASN A 5 21.41 0.29 -24.37
C ASN A 5 20.00 -0.31 -24.13
N GLN A 6 19.89 -1.29 -23.22
CA GLN A 6 18.57 -1.73 -22.78
C GLN A 6 17.92 -0.53 -22.07
N PRO A 7 16.69 -0.16 -22.41
CA PRO A 7 16.01 0.92 -21.72
C PRO A 7 15.97 0.60 -20.22
N ILE A 8 16.41 1.55 -19.40
CA ILE A 8 16.37 1.42 -17.93
C ILE A 8 14.90 1.20 -17.57
N ARG A 9 14.57 -0.01 -17.10
CA ARG A 9 13.20 -0.30 -16.68
C ARG A 9 12.86 0.54 -15.47
N GLU A 10 11.72 1.22 -15.53
CA GLU A 10 11.21 1.98 -14.39
C GLU A 10 10.85 1.03 -13.25
N ARG A 11 11.42 1.25 -12.07
CA ARG A 11 11.32 0.32 -10.93
C ARG A 11 10.29 0.82 -9.90
N VAL A 12 9.52 -0.12 -9.36
CA VAL A 12 8.48 0.13 -8.36
C VAL A 12 8.76 -0.68 -7.11
N LEU A 13 9.03 -0.04 -5.99
CA LEU A 13 9.12 -0.71 -4.69
C LEU A 13 7.72 -0.98 -4.14
N ILE A 14 7.45 -2.24 -3.80
CA ILE A 14 6.17 -2.67 -3.23
C ILE A 14 6.43 -3.42 -1.92
N THR A 15 6.01 -2.85 -0.81
CA THR A 15 6.07 -3.52 0.49
C THR A 15 4.85 -4.41 0.69
N GLY A 16 5.05 -5.62 1.23
CA GLY A 16 3.96 -6.58 1.38
C GLY A 16 3.45 -7.12 0.04
N GLY A 17 4.35 -7.31 -0.93
CA GLY A 17 4.01 -7.72 -2.30
C GLY A 17 3.89 -9.23 -2.50
N GLY A 18 4.04 -10.04 -1.44
CA GLY A 18 4.02 -11.50 -1.51
C GLY A 18 2.65 -12.13 -1.69
N ALA A 19 1.58 -11.43 -1.30
CA ALA A 19 0.21 -11.94 -1.35
C ALA A 19 -0.83 -10.83 -1.54
N GLY A 20 -2.07 -11.22 -1.81
CA GLY A 20 -3.25 -10.36 -1.80
C GLY A 20 -3.11 -9.12 -2.68
N ILE A 21 -3.43 -7.95 -2.13
CA ILE A 21 -3.39 -6.67 -2.85
C ILE A 21 -1.98 -6.37 -3.39
N GLY A 22 -0.94 -6.58 -2.57
CA GLY A 22 0.43 -6.30 -2.99
C GLY A 22 0.90 -7.16 -4.17
N ALA A 23 0.54 -8.44 -4.20
CA ALA A 23 0.85 -9.33 -5.32
C ALA A 23 0.10 -8.92 -6.61
N ALA A 24 -1.16 -8.53 -6.49
CA ALA A 24 -1.92 -8.00 -7.64
C ALA A 24 -1.31 -6.70 -8.17
N ILE A 25 -0.85 -5.80 -7.27
CA ILE A 25 -0.14 -4.58 -7.66
C ILE A 25 1.16 -4.94 -8.40
N ALA A 26 1.95 -5.89 -7.90
CA ALA A 26 3.18 -6.32 -8.55
C ALA A 26 2.91 -6.88 -9.96
N THR A 27 1.85 -7.66 -10.13
CA THR A 27 1.41 -8.17 -11.44
C THR A 27 1.02 -7.02 -12.35
N ARG A 28 0.19 -6.10 -11.88
CA ARG A 28 -0.29 -4.97 -12.67
C ARG A 28 0.86 -4.03 -13.08
N CYS A 29 1.89 -3.87 -12.23
CA CYS A 29 3.10 -3.12 -12.57
C CYS A 29 3.89 -3.78 -13.72
N ARG A 30 4.04 -5.12 -13.70
CA ARG A 30 4.70 -5.84 -14.82
C ARG A 30 3.94 -5.66 -16.13
N GLU A 31 2.61 -5.72 -16.11
CA GLU A 31 1.76 -5.48 -17.29
C GLU A 31 1.91 -4.04 -17.82
N ALA A 32 2.18 -3.07 -16.96
CA ALA A 32 2.49 -1.69 -17.33
C ALA A 32 3.94 -1.49 -17.81
N GLY A 33 4.76 -2.55 -17.87
CA GLY A 33 6.15 -2.49 -18.29
C GLY A 33 7.13 -2.05 -17.19
N TRP A 34 6.67 -1.91 -15.95
CA TRP A 34 7.52 -1.56 -14.80
C TRP A 34 8.09 -2.82 -14.14
N GLU A 35 9.25 -2.66 -13.49
CA GLU A 35 9.89 -3.72 -12.73
C GLU A 35 9.51 -3.63 -11.25
N PRO A 36 8.66 -4.53 -10.71
CA PRO A 36 8.34 -4.55 -9.31
C PRO A 36 9.51 -5.12 -8.49
N VAL A 37 9.94 -4.37 -7.49
CA VAL A 37 10.85 -4.78 -6.43
C VAL A 37 10.01 -5.05 -5.19
N VAL A 38 9.86 -6.30 -4.81
CA VAL A 38 9.00 -6.72 -3.70
C VAL A 38 9.83 -6.91 -2.44
N ILE A 39 9.39 -6.30 -1.33
CA ILE A 39 9.88 -6.62 0.01
C ILE A 39 8.71 -7.22 0.81
N ASP A 40 8.90 -8.42 1.35
CA ASP A 40 7.90 -9.10 2.17
C ASP A 40 8.57 -9.98 3.24
N ARG A 41 7.86 -10.28 4.30
CA ARG A 41 8.30 -11.24 5.32
C ARG A 41 8.29 -12.67 4.79
N VAL A 42 7.34 -12.98 3.91
CA VAL A 42 7.18 -14.29 3.28
C VAL A 42 7.24 -14.12 1.77
N VAL A 43 8.36 -14.51 1.18
CA VAL A 43 8.59 -14.33 -0.27
C VAL A 43 8.27 -15.59 -1.09
N GLY A 44 8.15 -16.76 -0.46
CA GLY A 44 7.81 -18.01 -1.14
C GLY A 44 8.66 -18.27 -2.38
N HIS A 45 8.01 -18.50 -3.52
CA HIS A 45 8.67 -18.75 -4.82
C HIS A 45 8.81 -17.47 -5.68
N LEU A 46 8.62 -16.27 -5.11
CA LEU A 46 8.76 -15.01 -5.84
C LEU A 46 10.25 -14.75 -6.15
N SER A 47 10.63 -14.98 -7.39
CA SER A 47 12.00 -14.69 -7.85
C SER A 47 12.32 -13.21 -7.71
N GLY A 48 13.48 -12.90 -7.10
CA GLY A 48 13.94 -11.53 -6.92
C GLY A 48 13.26 -10.74 -5.78
N ALA A 49 12.34 -11.37 -5.03
CA ALA A 49 11.78 -10.72 -3.86
C ALA A 49 12.76 -10.71 -2.68
N ILE A 50 12.76 -9.64 -1.92
CA ILE A 50 13.64 -9.42 -0.76
C ILE A 50 12.87 -9.79 0.50
N GLN A 51 13.38 -10.78 1.23
CA GLN A 51 12.79 -11.16 2.52
C GLN A 51 13.25 -10.20 3.62
N ALA A 52 12.27 -9.60 4.33
CA ALA A 52 12.54 -8.74 5.50
C ALA A 52 11.32 -8.59 6.39
N ASP A 53 11.57 -8.41 7.68
CA ASP A 53 10.57 -7.97 8.66
C ASP A 53 10.58 -6.44 8.73
N LEU A 54 9.62 -5.82 8.07
CA LEU A 54 9.49 -4.36 8.01
C LEU A 54 9.00 -3.72 9.33
N SER A 55 8.67 -4.51 10.36
CA SER A 55 8.48 -4.01 11.71
C SER A 55 9.80 -3.69 12.41
N ASN A 56 10.92 -4.26 11.93
CA ASN A 56 12.27 -4.01 12.42
C ASN A 56 12.96 -2.93 11.55
N PRO A 57 13.38 -1.78 12.13
CA PRO A 57 13.98 -0.70 11.36
C PRO A 57 15.32 -1.07 10.71
N ILE A 58 16.14 -1.92 11.35
CA ILE A 58 17.44 -2.35 10.83
C ILE A 58 17.24 -3.28 9.64
N ASP A 59 16.28 -4.21 9.73
CA ASP A 59 15.97 -5.13 8.63
C ASP A 59 15.32 -4.39 7.45
N THR A 60 14.53 -3.34 7.73
CA THR A 60 14.01 -2.43 6.70
C THR A 60 15.14 -1.72 5.96
N GLU A 61 16.14 -1.18 6.66
CA GLU A 61 17.30 -0.50 6.06
C GLU A 61 18.13 -1.47 5.19
N ARG A 62 18.39 -2.68 5.70
CA ARG A 62 19.05 -3.74 4.94
C ARG A 62 18.30 -4.08 3.65
N ALA A 63 16.99 -4.25 3.74
CA ALA A 63 16.16 -4.58 2.59
C ALA A 63 16.13 -3.44 1.55
N LEU A 64 16.10 -2.18 1.98
CA LEU A 64 16.18 -1.02 1.10
C LEU A 64 17.53 -0.94 0.38
N THR A 65 18.64 -1.22 1.08
CA THR A 65 19.98 -1.29 0.47
C THR A 65 20.02 -2.33 -0.64
N LEU A 66 19.46 -3.52 -0.42
CA LEU A 66 19.37 -4.57 -1.43
C LEU A 66 18.47 -4.16 -2.60
N ALA A 67 17.33 -3.52 -2.30
CA ALA A 67 16.41 -3.06 -3.34
C ALA A 67 17.07 -2.02 -4.26
N LEU A 68 17.85 -1.10 -3.70
CA LEU A 68 18.50 -0.02 -4.43
C LEU A 68 19.78 -0.48 -5.18
N ALA A 69 20.36 -1.63 -4.85
CA ALA A 69 21.51 -2.18 -5.55
C ALA A 69 21.25 -2.44 -7.05
N GLY A 70 19.98 -2.66 -7.43
CA GLY A 70 19.56 -2.81 -8.83
C GLY A 70 19.31 -1.51 -9.58
N GLY A 71 19.57 -0.34 -8.96
CA GLY A 71 19.38 0.98 -9.55
C GLY A 71 18.27 1.80 -8.86
N PRO A 72 18.01 3.02 -9.34
CA PRO A 72 17.06 3.92 -8.72
C PRO A 72 15.63 3.39 -8.77
N ILE A 73 14.84 3.73 -7.76
CA ILE A 73 13.44 3.40 -7.64
C ILE A 73 12.66 4.73 -7.61
N THR A 74 11.81 4.93 -8.59
CA THR A 74 11.03 6.17 -8.74
C THR A 74 9.55 6.02 -8.43
N ARG A 75 9.12 4.79 -8.09
CA ARG A 75 7.74 4.52 -7.67
C ARG A 75 7.75 3.70 -6.38
N LEU A 76 6.90 4.09 -5.43
CA LEU A 76 6.79 3.43 -4.12
C LEU A 76 5.33 3.12 -3.80
N VAL A 77 5.07 1.88 -3.42
CA VAL A 77 3.79 1.45 -2.85
C VAL A 77 4.01 0.95 -1.42
N ASN A 78 3.63 1.75 -0.45
CA ASN A 78 3.59 1.38 0.96
C ASN A 78 2.31 0.57 1.22
N ASN A 79 2.36 -0.73 0.96
CA ASN A 79 1.20 -1.61 1.06
C ASN A 79 1.23 -2.51 2.31
N VAL A 80 2.42 -2.86 2.82
CA VAL A 80 2.50 -3.69 4.03
C VAL A 80 1.67 -3.12 5.16
N GLY A 81 1.07 -4.01 5.95
CA GLY A 81 0.35 -3.60 7.15
C GLY A 81 -0.20 -4.78 7.92
N VAL A 82 -0.44 -4.55 9.20
CA VAL A 82 -1.01 -5.52 10.12
C VAL A 82 -2.31 -4.99 10.70
N VAL A 83 -3.26 -5.88 10.89
CA VAL A 83 -4.50 -5.64 11.62
C VAL A 83 -4.41 -6.43 12.93
N VAL A 84 -4.53 -5.75 14.06
CA VAL A 84 -4.59 -6.36 15.39
C VAL A 84 -5.96 -6.03 16.00
N PRO A 85 -6.95 -6.92 15.84
CA PRO A 85 -8.31 -6.66 16.31
C PRO A 85 -8.38 -6.77 17.82
N ALA A 86 -8.82 -5.69 18.47
CA ALA A 86 -9.11 -5.70 19.92
C ALA A 86 -10.14 -4.60 20.25
N SER A 87 -10.91 -4.78 21.32
CA SER A 87 -11.70 -3.70 21.91
C SER A 87 -10.76 -2.68 22.57
N VAL A 88 -11.26 -1.48 22.86
CA VAL A 88 -10.43 -0.44 23.48
C VAL A 88 -9.88 -0.87 24.85
N GLU A 89 -10.64 -1.65 25.59
CA GLU A 89 -10.23 -2.17 26.91
C GLU A 89 -9.11 -3.21 26.81
N ASN A 90 -9.05 -3.96 25.71
CA ASN A 90 -8.16 -5.11 25.54
C ASN A 90 -6.98 -4.84 24.59
N GLN A 91 -6.95 -3.67 23.91
CA GLN A 91 -5.84 -3.31 23.02
C GLN A 91 -4.57 -3.08 23.85
N THR A 92 -3.59 -3.93 23.71
CA THR A 92 -2.32 -3.80 24.45
C THR A 92 -1.40 -2.75 23.82
N PRO A 93 -0.53 -2.08 24.61
CA PRO A 93 0.51 -1.19 24.09
C PRO A 93 1.42 -1.87 23.08
N ALA A 94 1.83 -3.11 23.30
CA ALA A 94 2.70 -3.85 22.38
C ALA A 94 2.05 -4.08 21.00
N GLU A 95 0.75 -4.38 20.93
CA GLU A 95 0.00 -4.50 19.68
C GLU A 95 -0.14 -3.15 18.97
N PHE A 96 -0.33 -2.08 19.75
CA PHE A 96 -0.38 -0.72 19.20
C PHE A 96 0.98 -0.35 18.58
N ASP A 97 2.08 -0.61 19.30
CA ASP A 97 3.45 -0.35 18.83
C ASP A 97 3.81 -1.18 17.59
N LEU A 98 3.35 -2.44 17.51
CA LEU A 98 3.49 -3.26 16.32
C LEU A 98 2.77 -2.63 15.12
N ALA A 99 1.53 -2.16 15.31
CA ALA A 99 0.78 -1.49 14.26
C ALA A 99 1.47 -0.20 13.80
N VAL A 100 1.98 0.62 14.73
CA VAL A 100 2.74 1.84 14.42
C VAL A 100 4.03 1.49 13.65
N SER A 101 4.76 0.49 14.09
CA SER A 101 6.02 0.07 13.48
C SER A 101 5.82 -0.37 12.03
N LEU A 102 4.85 -1.24 11.80
CA LEU A 102 4.65 -1.85 10.47
C LEU A 102 3.79 -0.99 9.53
N ASN A 103 2.77 -0.29 10.04
CA ASN A 103 1.87 0.48 9.18
C ASN A 103 2.34 1.93 8.92
N LEU A 104 3.21 2.50 9.79
CA LEU A 104 3.64 3.89 9.67
C LEU A 104 5.15 4.06 9.54
N ARG A 105 5.94 3.58 10.54
CA ARG A 105 7.37 3.80 10.55
C ARG A 105 8.03 3.23 9.29
N CYS A 106 7.68 2.01 8.88
CA CYS A 106 8.26 1.43 7.69
C CYS A 106 7.92 2.22 6.42
N ALA A 107 6.72 2.79 6.31
CA ALA A 107 6.33 3.62 5.17
C ALA A 107 7.21 4.87 5.06
N LEU A 108 7.52 5.52 6.21
CA LEU A 108 8.45 6.64 6.26
C LEU A 108 9.86 6.21 5.85
N GLN A 109 10.39 5.12 6.41
CA GLN A 109 11.71 4.61 6.08
C GLN A 109 11.84 4.22 4.60
N CYS A 110 10.81 3.58 4.03
CA CYS A 110 10.80 3.24 2.62
C CYS A 110 10.85 4.49 1.73
N LEU A 111 10.05 5.52 2.05
CA LEU A 111 10.12 6.78 1.30
C LEU A 111 11.51 7.44 1.42
N GLN A 112 12.04 7.55 2.65
CA GLN A 112 13.37 8.14 2.87
C GLN A 112 14.46 7.42 2.07
N GLY A 113 14.38 6.10 1.98
CA GLY A 113 15.36 5.30 1.22
C GLY A 113 15.33 5.55 -0.29
N VAL A 114 14.13 5.68 -0.89
CA VAL A 114 14.00 5.89 -2.35
C VAL A 114 14.00 7.37 -2.76
N LEU A 115 13.79 8.28 -1.83
CA LEU A 115 13.66 9.72 -2.08
C LEU A 115 14.84 10.38 -2.79
N PRO A 116 16.11 10.05 -2.47
CA PRO A 116 17.24 10.61 -3.20
C PRO A 116 17.17 10.35 -4.71
N GLY A 117 16.89 9.12 -5.13
CA GLY A 117 16.75 8.77 -6.53
C GLY A 117 15.54 9.42 -7.21
N MET A 118 14.41 9.60 -6.50
CA MET A 118 13.25 10.32 -7.01
C MET A 118 13.58 11.80 -7.25
N LYS A 119 14.29 12.45 -6.30
CA LYS A 119 14.70 13.86 -6.43
C LYS A 119 15.69 14.05 -7.56
N GLU A 120 16.67 13.17 -7.71
CA GLU A 120 17.65 13.20 -8.81
C GLU A 120 16.96 13.05 -10.17
N ALA A 121 15.96 12.17 -10.26
CA ALA A 121 15.17 11.98 -11.47
C ALA A 121 14.19 13.14 -11.77
N GLY A 122 13.93 14.05 -10.81
CA GLY A 122 12.86 15.04 -10.92
C GLY A 122 11.47 14.40 -11.09
N PHE A 123 11.31 13.14 -10.66
CA PHE A 123 10.13 12.33 -10.82
C PHE A 123 9.97 11.33 -9.69
N GLY A 124 8.77 11.25 -9.13
CA GLY A 124 8.41 10.21 -8.18
C GLY A 124 6.91 10.02 -8.06
N ARG A 125 6.50 8.80 -7.73
CA ARG A 125 5.10 8.43 -7.45
C ARG A 125 5.04 7.61 -6.18
N VAL A 126 4.33 8.10 -5.17
CA VAL A 126 4.15 7.43 -3.88
C VAL A 126 2.68 7.13 -3.67
N VAL A 127 2.36 5.86 -3.39
CA VAL A 127 1.01 5.41 -3.03
C VAL A 127 1.06 4.73 -1.66
N ASN A 128 0.33 5.30 -0.71
CA ASN A 128 0.17 4.76 0.63
C ASN A 128 -1.14 3.96 0.73
N MET A 129 -1.05 2.69 1.11
CA MET A 129 -2.22 1.85 1.30
C MET A 129 -2.84 2.12 2.67
N SER A 130 -3.81 3.05 2.69
CA SER A 130 -4.67 3.33 3.84
C SER A 130 -5.76 2.26 3.98
N SER A 131 -6.93 2.62 4.41
CA SER A 131 -8.10 1.74 4.53
C SER A 131 -9.36 2.57 4.74
N ARG A 132 -10.52 2.06 4.34
CA ARG A 132 -11.81 2.59 4.80
C ARG A 132 -11.92 2.63 6.33
N ALA A 133 -11.22 1.74 7.04
CA ALA A 133 -11.18 1.74 8.49
C ALA A 133 -10.59 3.02 9.11
N ALA A 134 -9.87 3.85 8.33
CA ALA A 134 -9.42 5.18 8.75
C ALA A 134 -10.58 6.13 9.12
N LEU A 135 -11.79 5.85 8.64
CA LEU A 135 -13.03 6.58 8.98
C LEU A 135 -13.72 6.06 10.24
N GLY A 136 -13.17 5.04 10.87
CA GLY A 136 -13.71 4.35 12.03
C GLY A 136 -14.20 2.94 11.70
N LYS A 137 -13.81 1.98 12.53
CA LYS A 137 -14.30 0.60 12.52
C LYS A 137 -14.10 0.00 13.90
N GLU A 138 -15.13 -0.65 14.42
CA GLU A 138 -15.07 -1.37 15.70
C GLU A 138 -13.89 -2.37 15.76
N LEU A 139 -13.34 -2.55 16.94
CA LEU A 139 -12.23 -3.46 17.24
C LEU A 139 -10.97 -3.15 16.40
N ARG A 140 -10.72 -1.89 16.04
CA ARG A 140 -9.61 -1.51 15.13
C ARG A 140 -8.87 -0.26 15.59
N THR A 141 -8.78 0.01 16.90
CA THR A 141 -8.16 1.24 17.42
C THR A 141 -6.77 1.47 16.81
N ALA A 142 -5.83 0.56 16.99
CA ALA A 142 -4.47 0.69 16.45
C ALA A 142 -4.46 0.75 14.91
N TYR A 143 -5.25 -0.11 14.25
CA TYR A 143 -5.30 -0.15 12.80
C TYR A 143 -5.91 1.12 12.20
N ALA A 144 -7.08 1.55 12.70
CA ALA A 144 -7.75 2.75 12.21
C ALA A 144 -6.88 4.00 12.41
N CYS A 145 -6.26 4.14 13.59
CA CYS A 145 -5.32 5.21 13.90
C CYS A 145 -4.17 5.26 12.88
N THR A 146 -3.48 4.13 12.67
CA THR A 146 -2.34 4.10 11.74
C THR A 146 -2.75 4.33 10.29
N LYS A 147 -3.90 3.83 9.86
CA LYS A 147 -4.41 4.07 8.49
C LYS A 147 -4.90 5.51 8.28
N ALA A 148 -5.41 6.17 9.31
CA ALA A 148 -5.70 7.61 9.28
C ALA A 148 -4.42 8.44 9.27
N ALA A 149 -3.40 8.07 10.06
CA ALA A 149 -2.12 8.75 10.07
C ALA A 149 -1.40 8.71 8.71
N LEU A 150 -1.49 7.61 7.94
CA LEU A 150 -0.99 7.53 6.56
C LEU A 150 -1.60 8.61 5.65
N ILE A 151 -2.86 8.98 5.87
CA ILE A 151 -3.52 10.06 5.12
C ILE A 151 -2.86 11.41 5.46
N GLY A 152 -2.57 11.65 6.74
CA GLY A 152 -1.82 12.83 7.18
C GLY A 152 -0.44 12.90 6.55
N MET A 153 0.34 11.81 6.64
CA MET A 153 1.67 11.70 6.01
C MET A 153 1.60 11.96 4.49
N THR A 154 0.61 11.40 3.81
CA THR A 154 0.41 11.59 2.37
C THR A 154 0.26 13.07 2.01
N ARG A 155 -0.52 13.83 2.78
CA ARG A 155 -0.72 15.27 2.54
C ARG A 155 0.55 16.09 2.77
N VAL A 156 1.28 15.80 3.84
CA VAL A 156 2.58 16.44 4.11
C VAL A 156 3.56 16.14 2.98
N TRP A 157 3.70 14.89 2.57
CA TRP A 157 4.60 14.49 1.49
C TRP A 157 4.21 15.12 0.15
N ALA A 158 2.91 15.29 -0.13
CA ALA A 158 2.46 15.97 -1.33
C ALA A 158 2.92 17.45 -1.38
N LEU A 159 2.89 18.16 -0.24
CA LEU A 159 3.34 19.54 -0.14
C LEU A 159 4.86 19.67 -0.23
N GLU A 160 5.60 18.82 0.49
CA GLU A 160 7.05 18.90 0.56
C GLU A 160 7.74 18.41 -0.72
N LEU A 161 7.16 17.42 -1.39
CA LEU A 161 7.79 16.74 -2.52
C LEU A 161 7.28 17.21 -3.89
N GLY A 162 6.14 17.91 -3.93
CA GLY A 162 5.59 18.48 -5.16
C GLY A 162 6.59 19.32 -5.96
N PRO A 163 7.38 20.23 -5.34
CA PRO A 163 8.41 21.00 -6.05
C PRO A 163 9.50 20.16 -6.74
N HIS A 164 9.61 18.89 -6.39
CA HIS A 164 10.55 17.94 -6.98
C HIS A 164 9.93 17.04 -8.05
N GLY A 165 8.70 17.31 -8.52
CA GLY A 165 8.01 16.47 -9.50
C GLY A 165 7.47 15.14 -8.92
N ILE A 166 7.38 15.03 -7.58
CA ILE A 166 6.96 13.82 -6.88
C ILE A 166 5.53 14.00 -6.38
N THR A 167 4.65 13.05 -6.69
CA THR A 167 3.30 13.00 -6.13
C THR A 167 3.19 11.96 -5.02
N ALA A 168 2.37 12.25 -4.02
CA ALA A 168 2.04 11.32 -2.94
C ALA A 168 0.52 11.24 -2.78
N ASN A 169 -0.04 10.03 -2.89
CA ASN A 169 -1.47 9.78 -2.74
C ASN A 169 -1.72 8.58 -1.83
N ALA A 170 -2.94 8.44 -1.35
CA ALA A 170 -3.37 7.30 -0.56
C ALA A 170 -4.52 6.57 -1.25
N ILE A 171 -4.58 5.25 -1.10
CA ILE A 171 -5.74 4.44 -1.44
C ILE A 171 -6.37 3.94 -0.15
N GLY A 172 -7.70 4.02 -0.06
CA GLY A 172 -8.48 3.47 1.05
C GLY A 172 -9.34 2.28 0.58
N PRO A 173 -8.81 1.03 0.59
CA PRO A 173 -9.60 -0.12 0.19
C PRO A 173 -10.78 -0.36 1.12
N GLY A 174 -11.88 -0.83 0.54
CA GLY A 174 -13.02 -1.41 1.23
C GLY A 174 -12.80 -2.88 1.58
N PRO A 175 -13.88 -3.68 1.63
CA PRO A 175 -13.78 -5.12 1.81
C PRO A 175 -13.29 -5.77 0.51
N ILE A 176 -12.02 -6.18 0.50
CA ILE A 176 -11.36 -6.80 -0.64
C ILE A 176 -11.22 -8.30 -0.38
N ARG A 177 -11.58 -9.13 -1.35
CA ARG A 177 -11.47 -10.57 -1.33
C ARG A 177 -9.99 -10.99 -1.41
N THR A 178 -9.35 -11.06 -0.27
CA THR A 178 -8.00 -11.60 -0.09
C THR A 178 -8.09 -12.87 0.75
N GLU A 179 -7.07 -13.72 0.69
CA GLU A 179 -7.02 -14.92 1.52
C GLU A 179 -7.19 -14.59 3.03
N LEU A 180 -6.58 -13.49 3.49
CA LEU A 180 -6.74 -13.02 4.86
C LEU A 180 -8.20 -12.64 5.18
N PHE A 181 -8.88 -11.99 4.23
CA PHE A 181 -10.29 -11.63 4.39
C PHE A 181 -11.18 -12.86 4.42
N GLU A 182 -10.98 -13.82 3.52
CA GLU A 182 -11.78 -15.04 3.41
C GLU A 182 -11.62 -15.96 4.62
N ARG A 183 -10.40 -16.07 5.18
CA ARG A 183 -10.16 -16.79 6.45
C ARG A 183 -10.94 -16.18 7.62
N ALA A 184 -11.06 -14.86 7.68
CA ALA A 184 -11.77 -14.16 8.74
C ALA A 184 -13.28 -14.02 8.48
N ASN A 185 -13.74 -14.22 7.24
CA ASN A 185 -15.11 -14.02 6.78
C ASN A 185 -15.48 -15.12 5.77
N PRO A 186 -15.85 -16.32 6.24
CA PRO A 186 -16.27 -17.41 5.38
C PRO A 186 -17.47 -17.00 4.49
N PRO A 187 -17.57 -17.47 3.22
CA PRO A 187 -18.59 -17.05 2.27
C PRO A 187 -20.03 -17.24 2.77
N ASP A 188 -20.26 -18.31 3.51
CA ASP A 188 -21.60 -18.68 4.01
C ASP A 188 -21.97 -18.02 5.34
N ASP A 189 -21.05 -17.26 5.96
CA ASP A 189 -21.32 -16.55 7.21
C ASP A 189 -22.33 -15.40 6.96
N PRO A 190 -23.39 -15.28 7.77
CA PRO A 190 -24.34 -14.16 7.71
C PRO A 190 -23.65 -12.79 7.78
N ARG A 191 -22.54 -12.67 8.52
CA ARG A 191 -21.76 -11.42 8.60
C ARG A 191 -21.11 -11.08 7.26
N THR A 192 -20.61 -12.07 6.53
CA THR A 192 -20.03 -11.87 5.19
C THR A 192 -21.08 -11.40 4.21
N ARG A 193 -22.28 -12.02 4.25
CA ARG A 193 -23.42 -11.56 3.43
C ARG A 193 -23.85 -10.13 3.79
N ALA A 194 -23.88 -9.77 5.09
CA ALA A 194 -24.18 -8.42 5.53
C ALA A 194 -23.13 -7.39 5.05
N ILE A 195 -21.82 -7.76 5.08
CA ILE A 195 -20.76 -6.92 4.53
C ILE A 195 -21.00 -6.67 3.03
N ILE A 196 -21.28 -7.71 2.25
CA ILE A 196 -21.54 -7.58 0.80
C ILE A 196 -22.79 -6.73 0.55
N ALA A 197 -23.85 -6.94 1.31
CA ALA A 197 -25.10 -6.17 1.19
C ALA A 197 -24.91 -4.67 1.53
N ALA A 198 -23.95 -4.35 2.38
CA ALA A 198 -23.61 -2.96 2.72
C ALA A 198 -22.74 -2.27 1.66
N VAL A 199 -22.18 -3.01 0.68
CA VAL A 199 -21.43 -2.41 -0.44
C VAL A 199 -22.43 -1.96 -1.51
N PRO A 200 -22.51 -0.67 -1.89
CA PRO A 200 -23.43 -0.20 -2.93
C PRO A 200 -23.35 -0.99 -4.25
N VAL A 201 -22.14 -1.37 -4.70
CA VAL A 201 -21.97 -2.19 -5.91
C VAL A 201 -22.23 -3.69 -5.69
N ARG A 202 -22.71 -4.10 -4.50
CA ARG A 202 -23.19 -5.44 -4.16
C ARG A 202 -22.20 -6.58 -4.39
N ARG A 203 -20.91 -6.30 -4.32
CA ARG A 203 -19.85 -7.31 -4.35
C ARG A 203 -18.68 -6.92 -3.46
N LEU A 204 -17.85 -7.87 -3.09
CA LEU A 204 -16.52 -7.59 -2.59
C LEU A 204 -15.65 -7.03 -3.72
N GLY A 205 -14.74 -6.12 -3.37
CA GLY A 205 -13.65 -5.76 -4.28
C GLY A 205 -12.69 -6.93 -4.46
N THR A 206 -11.92 -6.91 -5.53
CA THR A 206 -10.81 -7.85 -5.75
C THR A 206 -9.47 -7.13 -5.56
N PRO A 207 -8.38 -7.87 -5.33
CA PRO A 207 -7.03 -7.29 -5.34
C PRO A 207 -6.75 -6.48 -6.60
N GLU A 208 -7.27 -6.89 -7.77
CA GLU A 208 -7.11 -6.23 -9.06
C GLU A 208 -7.85 -4.88 -9.12
N ASP A 209 -9.02 -4.74 -8.47
CA ASP A 209 -9.71 -3.44 -8.35
C ASP A 209 -8.78 -2.40 -7.69
N VAL A 210 -8.02 -2.80 -6.66
CA VAL A 210 -7.07 -1.94 -5.96
C VAL A 210 -5.79 -1.73 -6.79
N ALA A 211 -5.30 -2.79 -7.43
CA ALA A 211 -4.09 -2.74 -8.26
C ALA A 211 -4.26 -1.79 -9.46
N ASN A 212 -5.41 -1.78 -10.11
CA ASN A 212 -5.72 -0.87 -11.21
C ASN A 212 -5.71 0.60 -10.76
N ALA A 213 -6.34 0.90 -9.63
CA ALA A 213 -6.31 2.25 -9.04
C ALA A 213 -4.88 2.67 -8.65
N THR A 214 -4.10 1.72 -8.10
CA THR A 214 -2.70 1.96 -7.74
C THR A 214 -1.86 2.26 -8.98
N ALA A 215 -1.97 1.46 -10.02
CA ALA A 215 -1.23 1.67 -11.27
C ALA A 215 -1.56 3.02 -11.92
N TRP A 216 -2.83 3.45 -11.88
CA TRP A 216 -3.22 4.77 -12.35
C TRP A 216 -2.52 5.90 -11.57
N LEU A 217 -2.42 5.81 -10.24
CA LEU A 217 -1.71 6.80 -9.42
C LEU A 217 -0.18 6.76 -9.61
N LEU A 218 0.37 5.63 -10.06
CA LEU A 218 1.80 5.46 -10.37
C LEU A 218 2.18 5.93 -11.78
N ASP A 219 1.20 6.16 -12.65
CA ASP A 219 1.43 6.57 -14.03
C ASP A 219 2.02 7.97 -14.12
N ALA A 220 2.93 8.17 -15.07
CA ALA A 220 3.55 9.48 -15.33
C ALA A 220 2.53 10.56 -15.70
N ASN A 221 1.47 10.18 -16.42
CA ASN A 221 0.40 11.09 -16.88
C ASN A 221 -0.52 11.55 -15.73
N THR A 222 -0.45 10.93 -14.54
CA THR A 222 -1.24 11.32 -13.37
C THR A 222 -0.51 12.35 -12.48
N GLY A 223 0.41 13.12 -13.08
CA GLY A 223 1.29 14.05 -12.35
C GLY A 223 0.61 15.26 -11.68
N PHE A 224 -0.67 15.52 -11.95
CA PHE A 224 -1.43 16.61 -11.31
C PHE A 224 -2.35 16.14 -10.17
N VAL A 225 -2.29 14.86 -9.82
CA VAL A 225 -3.02 14.28 -8.68
C VAL A 225 -2.05 14.03 -7.54
N THR A 226 -2.14 14.82 -6.47
CA THR A 226 -1.31 14.66 -5.27
C THR A 226 -2.07 15.04 -4.01
N GLY A 227 -1.71 14.46 -2.86
CA GLY A 227 -2.35 14.70 -1.57
C GLY A 227 -3.74 14.09 -1.42
N GLN A 228 -4.19 13.28 -2.38
CA GLN A 228 -5.56 12.76 -2.44
C GLN A 228 -5.69 11.40 -1.75
N VAL A 229 -6.92 11.10 -1.32
CA VAL A 229 -7.33 9.79 -0.83
C VAL A 229 -8.37 9.23 -1.77
N LEU A 230 -8.04 8.16 -2.48
CA LEU A 230 -8.97 7.45 -3.35
C LEU A 230 -9.53 6.22 -2.62
N TYR A 231 -10.82 6.24 -2.30
CA TYR A 231 -11.46 5.07 -1.71
C TYR A 231 -11.90 4.08 -2.79
N VAL A 232 -11.26 2.89 -2.79
CA VAL A 232 -11.62 1.77 -3.65
C VAL A 232 -12.48 0.81 -2.82
N CYS A 233 -13.75 1.16 -2.63
CA CYS A 233 -14.61 0.55 -1.62
C CYS A 233 -16.02 0.22 -2.11
N GLY A 234 -16.26 0.31 -3.42
CA GLY A 234 -17.59 0.05 -3.99
C GLY A 234 -18.68 1.01 -3.51
N GLY A 235 -18.31 2.23 -3.10
CA GLY A 235 -19.23 3.26 -2.65
C GLY A 235 -19.50 3.30 -1.14
N MET A 236 -18.88 2.44 -0.33
CA MET A 236 -19.16 2.35 1.12
C MET A 236 -18.83 3.63 1.91
N THR A 237 -18.12 4.58 1.35
CA THR A 237 -17.71 5.83 2.03
C THR A 237 -18.46 7.07 1.53
N VAL A 238 -19.42 6.91 0.62
CA VAL A 238 -20.11 8.05 -0.04
C VAL A 238 -21.33 8.55 0.74
N GLY A 239 -21.71 7.87 1.79
CA GLY A 239 -22.87 8.20 2.62
C GLY A 239 -23.74 6.98 2.88
N ALA A 240 -24.88 7.17 3.56
CA ALA A 240 -25.87 6.12 3.73
C ALA A 240 -26.57 5.85 2.40
N ALA A 241 -26.67 4.58 2.00
CA ALA A 241 -27.51 4.20 0.88
C ALA A 241 -28.96 4.57 1.22
N SER A 242 -29.67 5.16 0.27
CA SER A 242 -31.13 5.39 0.42
C SER A 242 -31.83 4.06 0.69
N ILE A 243 -32.68 4.06 1.70
CA ILE A 243 -33.53 2.92 2.06
C ILE A 243 -34.64 2.80 1.03
#